data_e6a2f34626157f37ff89ed246708d7dd
#
_entry.id   e6a2f34626157f37ff89ed246708d7dd
#
_cell.length_a   1.000
_cell.length_b   1.000
_cell.length_c   1.000
_cell.angle_alpha   90.00
_cell.angle_beta   90.00
_cell.angle_gamma   90.00
#
_symmetry.space_group_name_H-M   'P 1'
#
loop_
_entity.id
_entity.type
_entity.pdbx_description
1 polymer ?
#
loop_
_entity_poly.entity_id
_entity_poly.type
_entity_poly.pdbx_seq_one_letter_code
_entity_poly.pdbx_strand_id
1 'polypeptide(L)'
;MKFGLFTCGYQRAALENAFADAVRFGSDYIELWGGWPHGFAPDLLSDDGAEVRGLIQRFGVPVKVYTPEHNAYPYNYMLGSRRQWEDSMEYLEAAIRAGAAIGAEYTLVSLGHSGGLPLQERTRRLERSLLRLADAAQRLGHALVVENLTPWESDACTNLASYAALLERLDHPALCGMCDVVVPFVQGEDPADYPRRLGSRMRHLHLVDSDGISETHLVPGEGMMPLGRVLRDIRAAGYDGAATLELVTHYIDAPSRYARLALERAKELMV
;
A
#
# COMPACT_ATOMS: atom_id res chain seq x y z
N MET A 1 15.40 0.64 9.00
CA MET A 1 14.15 0.32 8.27
C MET A 1 13.46 -0.83 8.97
N LYS A 2 12.14 -0.81 9.06
CA LYS A 2 11.32 -1.89 9.62
C LYS A 2 10.64 -2.66 8.49
N PHE A 3 10.63 -4.00 8.58
CA PHE A 3 10.03 -4.84 7.54
C PHE A 3 8.68 -5.39 7.98
N GLY A 4 7.67 -5.19 7.14
CA GLY A 4 6.31 -5.68 7.30
C GLY A 4 5.97 -6.85 6.37
N LEU A 5 4.96 -7.59 6.75
CA LEU A 5 4.36 -8.66 5.96
C LEU A 5 2.97 -8.21 5.50
N PHE A 6 2.71 -8.21 4.19
CA PHE A 6 1.39 -7.92 3.63
C PHE A 6 0.53 -9.19 3.56
N THR A 7 -0.68 -9.11 4.09
CA THR A 7 -1.56 -10.28 4.12
C THR A 7 -2.22 -10.62 2.79
N CYS A 8 -2.06 -9.78 1.75
CA CYS A 8 -2.51 -10.09 0.39
C CYS A 8 -1.95 -11.40 -0.14
N GLY A 9 -0.72 -11.77 0.26
CA GLY A 9 -0.14 -13.09 -0.06
C GLY A 9 -0.84 -14.27 0.58
N TYR A 10 -1.67 -14.04 1.60
CA TYR A 10 -2.39 -15.08 2.37
C TYR A 10 -3.86 -15.21 2.00
N GLN A 11 -4.29 -14.74 0.83
CA GLN A 11 -5.70 -14.71 0.39
C GLN A 11 -6.44 -16.06 0.52
N ARG A 12 -5.71 -17.18 0.49
CA ARG A 12 -6.27 -18.55 0.60
C ARG A 12 -6.02 -19.20 1.96
N ALA A 13 -5.56 -18.43 2.94
CA ALA A 13 -5.28 -18.89 4.28
C ALA A 13 -6.02 -18.03 5.31
N ALA A 14 -6.21 -18.55 6.52
CA ALA A 14 -6.77 -17.74 7.60
C ALA A 14 -5.82 -16.59 7.96
N LEU A 15 -6.37 -15.44 8.34
CA LEU A 15 -5.60 -14.27 8.76
C LEU A 15 -4.64 -14.59 9.92
N GLU A 16 -5.06 -15.45 10.85
CA GLU A 16 -4.24 -15.93 11.97
C GLU A 16 -2.89 -16.52 11.50
N ASN A 17 -2.85 -17.19 10.33
CA ASN A 17 -1.61 -17.76 9.80
C ASN A 17 -0.59 -16.67 9.43
N ALA A 18 -1.05 -15.54 8.89
CA ALA A 18 -0.18 -14.41 8.60
C ALA A 18 0.41 -13.80 9.88
N PHE A 19 -0.38 -13.68 10.96
CA PHE A 19 0.11 -13.23 12.26
C PHE A 19 1.12 -14.20 12.88
N ALA A 20 0.82 -15.51 12.83
CA ALA A 20 1.73 -16.55 13.32
C ALA A 20 3.07 -16.52 12.58
N ASP A 21 3.05 -16.38 11.26
CA ASP A 21 4.24 -16.29 10.44
C ASP A 21 5.00 -14.97 10.64
N ALA A 22 4.30 -13.87 10.87
CA ALA A 22 4.93 -12.59 11.21
C ALA A 22 5.78 -12.72 12.49
N VAL A 23 5.25 -13.36 13.53
CA VAL A 23 6.03 -13.68 14.76
C VAL A 23 7.18 -14.61 14.44
N ARG A 24 6.89 -15.72 13.77
CA ARG A 24 7.85 -16.80 13.52
C ARG A 24 9.06 -16.35 12.70
N PHE A 25 8.84 -15.46 11.72
CA PHE A 25 9.89 -14.99 10.80
C PHE A 25 10.40 -13.59 11.17
N GLY A 26 9.88 -13.00 12.25
CA GLY A 26 10.33 -11.73 12.80
C GLY A 26 10.00 -10.54 11.90
N SER A 27 8.76 -10.46 11.41
CA SER A 27 8.21 -9.24 10.84
C SER A 27 7.99 -8.20 11.95
N ASP A 28 8.28 -6.93 11.67
CA ASP A 28 8.09 -5.84 12.63
C ASP A 28 6.62 -5.42 12.76
N TYR A 29 5.82 -5.66 11.71
CA TYR A 29 4.41 -5.29 11.64
C TYR A 29 3.69 -6.05 10.52
N ILE A 30 2.38 -5.93 10.50
CA ILE A 30 1.50 -6.40 9.42
C ILE A 30 0.96 -5.21 8.64
N GLU A 31 0.93 -5.35 7.33
CA GLU A 31 0.03 -4.64 6.45
C GLU A 31 -1.19 -5.51 6.19
N LEU A 32 -2.37 -5.03 6.60
CA LEU A 32 -3.60 -5.80 6.49
C LEU A 32 -4.28 -5.52 5.16
N TRP A 33 -4.42 -6.57 4.35
CA TRP A 33 -5.22 -6.52 3.13
C TRP A 33 -6.73 -6.45 3.46
N GLY A 34 -7.38 -5.47 2.88
CA GLY A 34 -8.79 -5.15 3.09
C GLY A 34 -9.75 -5.89 2.15
N GLY A 35 -9.38 -7.08 1.72
CA GLY A 35 -10.23 -7.99 0.94
C GLY A 35 -10.68 -9.20 1.75
N TRP A 36 -11.65 -9.96 1.22
CA TRP A 36 -12.03 -11.24 1.79
C TRP A 36 -10.95 -12.30 1.56
N PRO A 37 -10.68 -13.15 2.57
CA PRO A 37 -11.39 -13.32 3.86
C PRO A 37 -10.78 -12.54 5.04
N HIS A 38 -9.90 -11.56 4.81
CA HIS A 38 -9.11 -10.97 5.90
C HIS A 38 -9.74 -9.73 6.51
N GLY A 39 -9.62 -8.58 5.84
CA GLY A 39 -9.90 -7.28 6.45
C GLY A 39 -10.90 -6.45 5.65
N PHE A 40 -11.96 -7.05 5.08
CA PHE A 40 -12.95 -6.28 4.34
C PHE A 40 -13.61 -5.24 5.24
N ALA A 41 -13.58 -3.96 4.85
CA ALA A 41 -13.93 -2.84 5.72
C ALA A 41 -15.33 -2.95 6.36
N PRO A 42 -16.40 -3.35 5.65
CA PRO A 42 -17.71 -3.56 6.27
C PRO A 42 -17.71 -4.62 7.37
N ASP A 43 -16.94 -5.71 7.21
CA ASP A 43 -16.85 -6.77 8.21
C ASP A 43 -16.08 -6.28 9.44
N LEU A 44 -14.95 -5.60 9.25
CA LEU A 44 -14.21 -4.98 10.36
C LEU A 44 -15.05 -3.98 11.16
N LEU A 45 -15.91 -3.22 10.50
CA LEU A 45 -16.78 -2.27 11.19
C LEU A 45 -17.96 -2.95 11.89
N SER A 46 -18.33 -4.17 11.53
CA SER A 46 -19.44 -4.90 12.15
C SER A 46 -19.14 -5.31 13.60
N ASP A 47 -17.87 -5.51 13.94
CA ASP A 47 -17.38 -5.84 15.28
C ASP A 47 -16.41 -4.79 15.84
N ASP A 48 -16.36 -3.62 15.21
CA ASP A 48 -15.42 -2.55 15.53
C ASP A 48 -13.94 -2.99 15.47
N GLY A 49 -13.61 -3.95 14.61
CA GLY A 49 -12.27 -4.51 14.44
C GLY A 49 -11.81 -5.40 15.62
N ALA A 50 -12.73 -5.92 16.42
CA ALA A 50 -12.39 -6.68 17.63
C ALA A 50 -11.62 -7.97 17.32
N GLU A 51 -11.96 -8.67 16.25
CA GLU A 51 -11.23 -9.88 15.82
C GLU A 51 -9.77 -9.56 15.52
N VAL A 52 -9.50 -8.55 14.69
CA VAL A 52 -8.13 -8.14 14.32
C VAL A 52 -7.37 -7.64 15.55
N ARG A 53 -7.98 -6.81 16.41
CA ARG A 53 -7.34 -6.39 17.66
C ARG A 53 -7.02 -7.56 18.59
N GLY A 54 -7.87 -8.59 18.61
CA GLY A 54 -7.59 -9.85 19.33
C GLY A 54 -6.35 -10.57 18.80
N LEU A 55 -6.17 -10.62 17.47
CA LEU A 55 -4.95 -11.17 16.88
C LEU A 55 -3.71 -10.33 17.19
N ILE A 56 -3.80 -9.00 17.10
CA ILE A 56 -2.71 -8.08 17.49
C ILE A 56 -2.29 -8.34 18.92
N GLN A 57 -3.24 -8.42 19.84
CA GLN A 57 -2.97 -8.67 21.27
C GLN A 57 -2.35 -10.06 21.49
N ARG A 58 -2.89 -11.08 20.85
CA ARG A 58 -2.44 -12.47 21.01
C ARG A 58 -1.04 -12.69 20.49
N PHE A 59 -0.71 -12.14 19.33
CA PHE A 59 0.57 -12.35 18.66
C PHE A 59 1.63 -11.29 18.97
N GLY A 60 1.22 -10.13 19.51
CA GLY A 60 2.14 -9.04 19.84
C GLY A 60 2.73 -8.32 18.61
N VAL A 61 2.13 -8.49 17.44
CA VAL A 61 2.56 -7.84 16.19
C VAL A 61 1.50 -6.80 15.79
N PRO A 62 1.86 -5.53 15.64
CA PRO A 62 0.90 -4.49 15.28
C PRO A 62 0.49 -4.59 13.80
N VAL A 63 -0.74 -4.20 13.50
CA VAL A 63 -1.14 -3.81 12.15
C VAL A 63 -0.78 -2.33 11.98
N LYS A 64 0.21 -2.06 11.13
CA LYS A 64 0.68 -0.69 10.89
C LYS A 64 -0.05 -0.02 9.73
N VAL A 65 -0.37 -0.79 8.71
CA VAL A 65 -0.98 -0.34 7.46
C VAL A 65 -2.26 -1.11 7.21
N TYR A 66 -3.30 -0.41 6.80
CA TYR A 66 -4.52 -1.01 6.29
C TYR A 66 -4.71 -0.64 4.83
N THR A 67 -4.80 -1.64 3.96
CA THR A 67 -4.87 -1.47 2.50
C THR A 67 -6.16 -2.07 1.96
N PRO A 68 -7.25 -1.27 1.83
CA PRO A 68 -8.52 -1.74 1.32
C PRO A 68 -8.41 -2.17 -0.13
N GLU A 69 -9.06 -3.27 -0.48
CA GLU A 69 -9.15 -3.73 -1.86
C GLU A 69 -10.00 -2.78 -2.69
N HIS A 70 -9.37 -2.08 -3.61
CA HIS A 70 -10.01 -1.24 -4.62
C HIS A 70 -9.02 -0.97 -5.76
N ASN A 71 -9.29 -0.19 -6.68
CA ASN A 71 -8.55 0.39 -7.77
C ASN A 71 -9.42 0.50 -9.01
N ALA A 72 -9.64 -0.62 -9.71
CA ALA A 72 -10.49 -0.64 -10.89
C ALA A 72 -11.87 -1.25 -10.58
N TYR A 73 -11.96 -2.20 -9.68
CA TYR A 73 -13.17 -2.95 -9.35
C TYR A 73 -13.13 -3.47 -7.91
N PRO A 74 -14.25 -3.46 -7.18
CA PRO A 74 -15.56 -2.87 -7.53
C PRO A 74 -15.64 -1.37 -7.29
N TYR A 75 -14.67 -0.79 -6.58
CA TYR A 75 -14.68 0.62 -6.17
C TYR A 75 -13.58 1.40 -6.88
N ASN A 76 -13.98 2.39 -7.65
CA ASN A 76 -13.08 3.26 -8.39
C ASN A 76 -13.63 4.70 -8.36
N TYR A 77 -12.90 5.61 -7.75
CA TYR A 77 -13.34 6.99 -7.55
C TYR A 77 -13.06 7.93 -8.72
N MET A 78 -12.54 7.44 -9.83
CA MET A 78 -12.34 8.25 -11.05
C MET A 78 -13.31 7.90 -12.17
N LEU A 79 -13.84 6.69 -12.23
CA LEU A 79 -14.67 6.19 -13.29
C LEU A 79 -16.15 6.11 -12.86
N GLY A 80 -17.03 6.08 -13.86
CA GLY A 80 -18.45 5.78 -13.67
C GLY A 80 -19.35 6.99 -13.42
N SER A 81 -20.60 6.69 -13.07
CA SER A 81 -21.64 7.66 -12.76
C SER A 81 -21.40 8.32 -11.39
N ARG A 82 -22.15 9.39 -11.11
CA ARG A 82 -22.12 10.03 -9.80
C ARG A 82 -22.44 9.04 -8.66
N ARG A 83 -23.41 8.15 -8.86
CA ARG A 83 -23.76 7.13 -7.87
C ARG A 83 -22.61 6.19 -7.59
N GLN A 84 -21.96 5.65 -8.62
CA GLN A 84 -20.81 4.76 -8.46
C GLN A 84 -19.62 5.45 -7.76
N TRP A 85 -19.43 6.74 -8.02
CA TRP A 85 -18.45 7.53 -7.29
C TRP A 85 -18.84 7.68 -5.81
N GLU A 86 -20.12 7.95 -5.51
CA GLU A 86 -20.61 8.05 -4.11
C GLU A 86 -20.45 6.71 -3.39
N ASP A 87 -20.85 5.60 -4.01
CA ASP A 87 -20.65 4.24 -3.46
C ASP A 87 -19.16 3.96 -3.17
N SER A 88 -18.25 4.38 -4.06
CA SER A 88 -16.80 4.23 -3.86
C SER A 88 -16.28 5.10 -2.72
N MET A 89 -16.77 6.34 -2.60
CA MET A 89 -16.39 7.21 -1.49
C MET A 89 -16.89 6.68 -0.15
N GLU A 90 -18.12 6.21 -0.06
CA GLU A 90 -18.68 5.61 1.16
C GLU A 90 -17.87 4.39 1.61
N TYR A 91 -17.51 3.51 0.66
CA TYR A 91 -16.65 2.36 0.96
C TYR A 91 -15.26 2.79 1.45
N LEU A 92 -14.59 3.71 0.78
CA LEU A 92 -13.23 4.13 1.16
C LEU A 92 -13.22 4.94 2.47
N GLU A 93 -14.24 5.74 2.74
CA GLU A 93 -14.41 6.38 4.05
C GLU A 93 -14.66 5.33 5.16
N ALA A 94 -15.42 4.27 4.86
CA ALA A 94 -15.56 3.14 5.77
C ALA A 94 -14.23 2.42 5.99
N ALA A 95 -13.44 2.24 4.95
CA ALA A 95 -12.11 1.65 5.03
C ALA A 95 -11.16 2.47 5.91
N ILE A 96 -11.17 3.79 5.79
CA ILE A 96 -10.39 4.68 6.67
C ILE A 96 -10.83 4.51 8.13
N ARG A 97 -12.14 4.44 8.40
CA ARG A 97 -12.65 4.19 9.77
C ARG A 97 -12.21 2.82 10.29
N ALA A 98 -12.28 1.79 9.44
CA ALA A 98 -11.84 0.43 9.80
C ALA A 98 -10.34 0.39 10.13
N GLY A 99 -9.49 1.01 9.30
CA GLY A 99 -8.06 1.15 9.57
C GLY A 99 -7.77 1.83 10.91
N ALA A 100 -8.47 2.94 11.19
CA ALA A 100 -8.34 3.62 12.47
C ALA A 100 -8.85 2.76 13.66
N ALA A 101 -9.96 2.04 13.51
CA ALA A 101 -10.54 1.20 14.55
C ALA A 101 -9.62 0.03 14.97
N ILE A 102 -8.89 -0.56 14.02
CA ILE A 102 -7.91 -1.62 14.33
C ILE A 102 -6.55 -1.09 14.82
N GLY A 103 -6.38 0.23 14.89
CA GLY A 103 -5.15 0.86 15.36
C GLY A 103 -4.03 0.96 14.32
N ALA A 104 -4.34 0.84 13.02
CA ALA A 104 -3.37 1.11 11.97
C ALA A 104 -2.93 2.58 11.98
N GLU A 105 -1.67 2.86 11.62
CA GLU A 105 -1.15 4.23 11.59
C GLU A 105 -1.69 5.01 10.38
N TYR A 106 -1.97 4.32 9.28
CA TYR A 106 -2.52 4.89 8.05
C TYR A 106 -3.27 3.86 7.22
N THR A 107 -4.17 4.39 6.39
CA THR A 107 -4.81 3.62 5.31
C THR A 107 -4.13 3.95 3.99
N LEU A 108 -3.78 2.91 3.24
CA LEU A 108 -3.19 3.02 1.91
C LEU A 108 -4.29 2.89 0.85
N VAL A 109 -4.28 3.77 -0.14
CA VAL A 109 -5.21 3.74 -1.26
C VAL A 109 -4.48 3.89 -2.58
N SER A 110 -4.94 3.22 -3.61
CA SER A 110 -4.40 3.35 -4.97
C SER A 110 -4.97 4.58 -5.69
N LEU A 111 -4.38 4.93 -6.84
CA LEU A 111 -4.82 6.09 -7.64
C LEU A 111 -6.13 5.86 -8.39
N GLY A 112 -6.54 4.60 -8.61
CA GLY A 112 -7.69 4.27 -9.45
C GLY A 112 -7.37 4.40 -10.95
N HIS A 113 -8.40 4.23 -11.78
CA HIS A 113 -8.30 4.29 -13.23
C HIS A 113 -9.48 5.07 -13.84
N SER A 114 -9.22 6.01 -14.75
CA SER A 114 -10.26 6.88 -15.30
C SER A 114 -10.99 6.31 -16.52
N GLY A 115 -10.53 5.18 -17.07
CA GLY A 115 -11.09 4.62 -18.29
C GLY A 115 -10.84 5.48 -19.53
N GLY A 116 -9.76 6.25 -19.55
CA GLY A 116 -9.40 7.12 -20.67
C GLY A 116 -10.16 8.45 -20.72
N LEU A 117 -10.66 8.96 -19.60
CA LEU A 117 -11.24 10.28 -19.52
C LEU A 117 -10.23 11.38 -19.93
N PRO A 118 -10.71 12.50 -20.49
CA PRO A 118 -9.86 13.66 -20.75
C PRO A 118 -9.09 14.10 -19.53
N LEU A 119 -7.82 14.51 -19.69
CA LEU A 119 -6.91 14.84 -18.59
C LEU A 119 -7.53 15.78 -17.54
N GLN A 120 -8.20 16.83 -17.97
CA GLN A 120 -8.82 17.79 -17.04
C GLN A 120 -9.90 17.14 -16.17
N GLU A 121 -10.76 16.31 -16.76
CA GLU A 121 -11.83 15.62 -16.02
C GLU A 121 -11.25 14.56 -15.08
N ARG A 122 -10.28 13.79 -15.53
CA ARG A 122 -9.56 12.81 -14.72
C ARG A 122 -8.91 13.47 -13.49
N THR A 123 -8.14 14.54 -13.70
CA THR A 123 -7.49 15.30 -12.63
C THR A 123 -8.52 15.82 -11.63
N ARG A 124 -9.59 16.43 -12.10
CA ARG A 124 -10.66 16.97 -11.24
C ARG A 124 -11.32 15.88 -10.38
N ARG A 125 -11.58 14.70 -10.94
CA ARG A 125 -12.17 13.58 -10.20
C ARG A 125 -11.21 13.04 -9.16
N LEU A 126 -9.96 12.83 -9.53
CA LEU A 126 -8.91 12.34 -8.63
C LEU A 126 -8.72 13.28 -7.44
N GLU A 127 -8.49 14.56 -7.70
CA GLU A 127 -8.26 15.56 -6.66
C GLU A 127 -9.43 15.69 -5.70
N ARG A 128 -10.66 15.78 -6.21
CA ARG A 128 -11.86 15.83 -5.39
C ARG A 128 -12.00 14.61 -4.48
N SER A 129 -11.71 13.42 -5.02
CA SER A 129 -11.83 12.17 -4.26
C SER A 129 -10.75 12.08 -3.18
N LEU A 130 -9.50 12.35 -3.52
CA LEU A 130 -8.40 12.30 -2.55
C LEU A 130 -8.55 13.33 -1.43
N LEU A 131 -8.99 14.57 -1.74
CA LEU A 131 -9.27 15.56 -0.71
C LEU A 131 -10.39 15.12 0.24
N ARG A 132 -11.47 14.56 -0.28
CA ARG A 132 -12.56 14.04 0.56
C ARG A 132 -12.09 12.92 1.49
N LEU A 133 -11.26 12.01 0.99
CA LEU A 133 -10.71 10.91 1.78
C LEU A 133 -9.68 11.42 2.80
N ALA A 134 -8.83 12.37 2.41
CA ALA A 134 -7.87 12.99 3.32
C ALA A 134 -8.56 13.76 4.47
N ASP A 135 -9.64 14.49 4.17
CA ASP A 135 -10.49 15.11 5.19
C ASP A 135 -11.10 14.08 6.15
N ALA A 136 -11.54 12.92 5.62
CA ALA A 136 -12.07 11.85 6.44
C ALA A 136 -10.99 11.27 7.38
N ALA A 137 -9.78 11.03 6.86
CA ALA A 137 -8.64 10.56 7.65
C ALA A 137 -8.25 11.59 8.73
N GLN A 138 -8.15 12.87 8.37
CA GLN A 138 -7.78 13.94 9.31
C GLN A 138 -8.75 14.03 10.50
N ARG A 139 -10.07 13.89 10.26
CA ARG A 139 -11.06 13.92 11.35
C ARG A 139 -10.87 12.80 12.38
N LEU A 140 -10.20 11.73 12.00
CA LEU A 140 -9.89 10.58 12.88
C LEU A 140 -8.47 10.65 13.46
N GLY A 141 -7.69 11.69 13.15
CA GLY A 141 -6.26 11.74 13.49
C GLY A 141 -5.45 10.66 12.75
N HIS A 142 -5.95 10.19 11.62
CA HIS A 142 -5.38 9.11 10.81
C HIS A 142 -4.72 9.69 9.56
N ALA A 143 -3.77 8.97 8.97
CA ALA A 143 -3.16 9.38 7.71
C ALA A 143 -3.72 8.56 6.52
N LEU A 144 -3.73 9.19 5.35
CA LEU A 144 -4.02 8.57 4.07
C LEU A 144 -2.74 8.54 3.25
N VAL A 145 -2.31 7.36 2.85
CA VAL A 145 -1.16 7.19 1.96
C VAL A 145 -1.67 6.81 0.58
N VAL A 146 -1.20 7.50 -0.44
CA VAL A 146 -1.53 7.20 -1.84
C VAL A 146 -0.41 6.38 -2.45
N GLU A 147 -0.74 5.28 -3.08
CA GLU A 147 0.21 4.42 -3.77
C GLU A 147 0.52 4.95 -5.17
N ASN A 148 1.80 4.93 -5.53
CA ASN A 148 2.22 5.12 -6.92
C ASN A 148 1.96 3.82 -7.70
N LEU A 149 1.45 3.94 -8.92
CA LEU A 149 1.06 2.80 -9.76
C LEU A 149 1.71 2.87 -11.13
N THR A 150 1.87 1.71 -11.76
CA THR A 150 2.32 1.61 -13.15
C THR A 150 1.26 2.09 -14.15
N PRO A 151 1.65 2.37 -15.40
CA PRO A 151 0.69 2.67 -16.48
C PRO A 151 -0.27 1.52 -16.82
N TRP A 152 0.00 0.30 -16.35
CA TRP A 152 -0.90 -0.85 -16.53
C TRP A 152 -2.05 -0.84 -15.52
N GLU A 153 -1.83 -0.27 -14.35
CA GLU A 153 -2.80 -0.26 -13.25
C GLU A 153 -3.59 1.03 -13.18
N SER A 154 -2.96 2.15 -13.58
CA SER A 154 -3.58 3.47 -13.53
C SER A 154 -3.25 4.28 -14.78
N ASP A 155 -4.14 5.19 -15.15
CA ASP A 155 -3.89 6.20 -16.18
C ASP A 155 -3.65 7.59 -15.57
N ALA A 156 -3.43 7.66 -14.24
CA ALA A 156 -3.23 8.90 -13.51
C ALA A 156 -1.95 8.89 -12.68
N CYS A 157 -1.10 9.91 -12.89
CA CYS A 157 0.10 10.15 -12.08
C CYS A 157 1.06 8.95 -11.97
N THR A 158 1.30 8.29 -13.10
CA THR A 158 2.05 7.03 -13.18
C THR A 158 3.58 7.19 -13.15
N ASN A 159 4.10 8.41 -13.01
CA ASN A 159 5.53 8.69 -12.84
C ASN A 159 5.77 9.65 -11.67
N LEU A 160 6.99 9.68 -11.15
CA LEU A 160 7.34 10.49 -9.99
C LEU A 160 6.99 11.97 -10.14
N ALA A 161 7.22 12.56 -11.32
CA ALA A 161 6.99 13.98 -11.53
C ALA A 161 5.50 14.34 -11.38
N SER A 162 4.60 13.58 -12.02
CA SER A 162 3.15 13.80 -11.96
C SER A 162 2.58 13.42 -10.59
N TYR A 163 3.09 12.37 -9.97
CA TYR A 163 2.70 11.92 -8.64
C TYR A 163 3.06 12.93 -7.55
N ALA A 164 4.30 13.42 -7.52
CA ALA A 164 4.73 14.44 -6.59
C ALA A 164 3.96 15.75 -6.79
N ALA A 165 3.75 16.17 -8.05
CA ALA A 165 2.97 17.36 -8.37
C ALA A 165 1.51 17.26 -7.90
N LEU A 166 0.90 16.06 -7.92
CA LEU A 166 -0.42 15.82 -7.34
C LEU A 166 -0.42 16.08 -5.83
N LEU A 167 0.50 15.46 -5.09
CA LEU A 167 0.59 15.61 -3.63
C LEU A 167 0.91 17.06 -3.21
N GLU A 168 1.78 17.75 -3.97
CA GLU A 168 2.08 19.17 -3.73
C GLU A 168 0.89 20.07 -3.96
N ARG A 169 0.12 19.82 -5.02
CA ARG A 169 -1.04 20.63 -5.39
C ARG A 169 -2.19 20.44 -4.41
N LEU A 170 -2.40 19.24 -3.89
CA LEU A 170 -3.42 18.96 -2.88
C LEU A 170 -3.04 19.53 -1.51
N ASP A 171 -1.77 19.53 -1.17
CA ASP A 171 -1.16 20.08 0.07
C ASP A 171 -1.97 19.84 1.35
N HIS A 172 -2.43 18.62 1.55
CA HIS A 172 -3.27 18.26 2.68
C HIS A 172 -2.45 17.56 3.79
N PRO A 173 -2.60 17.94 5.08
CA PRO A 173 -1.74 17.43 6.17
C PRO A 173 -1.88 15.93 6.43
N ALA A 174 -3.05 15.33 6.17
CA ALA A 174 -3.28 13.90 6.32
C ALA A 174 -2.90 13.11 5.06
N LEU A 175 -2.56 13.77 3.94
CA LEU A 175 -2.26 13.11 2.67
C LEU A 175 -0.76 12.91 2.51
N CYS A 176 -0.36 11.66 2.38
CA CYS A 176 1.02 11.24 2.23
C CYS A 176 1.18 10.36 0.97
N GLY A 177 2.42 10.12 0.62
CA GLY A 177 2.78 9.23 -0.49
C GLY A 177 3.68 8.08 -0.05
N MET A 178 3.94 7.21 -0.99
CA MET A 178 4.83 6.07 -0.84
C MET A 178 5.65 5.82 -2.10
N CYS A 179 6.44 4.78 -2.07
CA CYS A 179 7.06 4.19 -3.25
C CYS A 179 6.84 2.68 -3.24
N ASP A 180 6.11 2.15 -4.21
CA ASP A 180 6.34 0.78 -4.64
C ASP A 180 7.56 0.79 -5.55
N VAL A 181 8.57 -0.01 -5.21
CA VAL A 181 9.85 0.03 -5.93
C VAL A 181 9.79 -0.52 -7.35
N VAL A 182 8.80 -1.37 -7.65
CA VAL A 182 8.58 -1.92 -9.00
C VAL A 182 8.18 -0.83 -9.97
N VAL A 183 7.29 0.06 -9.54
CA VAL A 183 6.72 1.13 -10.38
C VAL A 183 7.79 2.02 -11.04
N PRO A 184 8.71 2.67 -10.30
CA PRO A 184 9.81 3.39 -10.92
C PRO A 184 10.75 2.48 -11.71
N PHE A 185 11.06 1.28 -11.20
CA PHE A 185 12.03 0.40 -11.83
C PHE A 185 11.65 -0.01 -13.25
N VAL A 186 10.42 -0.47 -13.45
CA VAL A 186 9.93 -0.89 -14.80
C VAL A 186 9.76 0.28 -15.77
N GLN A 187 9.72 1.51 -15.25
CA GLN A 187 9.65 2.74 -16.03
C GLN A 187 11.01 3.42 -16.25
N GLY A 188 12.10 2.84 -15.71
CA GLY A 188 13.44 3.41 -15.83
C GLY A 188 13.67 4.64 -14.92
N GLU A 189 12.86 4.83 -13.89
CA GLU A 189 13.06 5.82 -12.83
C GLU A 189 13.86 5.22 -11.67
N ASP A 190 14.54 6.06 -10.88
CA ASP A 190 15.24 5.63 -9.67
C ASP A 190 14.30 5.65 -8.45
N PRO A 191 14.04 4.50 -7.77
CA PRO A 191 13.23 4.48 -6.55
C PRO A 191 13.74 5.45 -5.46
N ALA A 192 15.03 5.74 -5.41
CA ALA A 192 15.61 6.69 -4.45
C ALA A 192 15.24 8.17 -4.72
N ASP A 193 14.69 8.49 -5.88
CA ASP A 193 14.20 9.83 -6.15
C ASP A 193 12.86 10.11 -5.46
N TYR A 194 12.10 9.08 -5.09
CA TYR A 194 10.84 9.23 -4.35
C TYR A 194 11.07 9.88 -2.97
N PRO A 195 11.92 9.36 -2.07
CA PRO A 195 12.19 10.05 -0.81
C PRO A 195 12.85 11.41 -0.99
N ARG A 196 13.70 11.61 -2.00
CA ARG A 196 14.27 12.94 -2.30
C ARG A 196 13.20 13.96 -2.65
N ARG A 197 12.20 13.56 -3.42
CA ARG A 197 11.14 14.44 -3.93
C ARG A 197 10.00 14.62 -2.94
N LEU A 198 9.58 13.56 -2.27
CA LEU A 198 8.45 13.57 -1.33
C LEU A 198 8.85 14.06 0.07
N GLY A 199 10.10 13.88 0.47
CA GLY A 199 10.59 14.29 1.79
C GLY A 199 9.76 13.66 2.92
N SER A 200 9.30 14.49 3.86
CA SER A 200 8.49 14.02 5.00
C SER A 200 7.12 13.49 4.64
N ARG A 201 6.65 13.68 3.40
CA ARG A 201 5.40 13.09 2.90
C ARG A 201 5.54 11.62 2.54
N MET A 202 6.75 11.10 2.36
CA MET A 202 6.95 9.67 2.12
C MET A 202 6.77 8.88 3.41
N ARG A 203 5.76 8.01 3.47
CA ARG A 203 5.41 7.27 4.68
C ARG A 203 5.60 5.77 4.57
N HIS A 204 5.66 5.24 3.35
CA HIS A 204 5.65 3.80 3.13
C HIS A 204 6.51 3.40 1.94
N LEU A 205 6.93 2.13 1.93
CA LEU A 205 7.64 1.49 0.84
C LEU A 205 7.07 0.08 0.65
N HIS A 206 6.69 -0.29 -0.58
CA HIS A 206 6.57 -1.70 -0.94
C HIS A 206 7.91 -2.19 -1.48
N LEU A 207 8.40 -3.28 -0.92
CA LEU A 207 9.70 -3.87 -1.23
C LEU A 207 9.52 -5.28 -1.76
N VAL A 208 9.70 -5.41 -3.04
CA VAL A 208 9.69 -6.68 -3.77
C VAL A 208 10.72 -6.63 -4.89
N ASP A 209 10.93 -7.73 -5.59
CA ASP A 209 11.78 -7.77 -6.78
C ASP A 209 10.93 -7.76 -8.06
N SER A 210 11.52 -7.51 -9.19
CA SER A 210 10.85 -7.41 -10.49
C SER A 210 11.65 -8.05 -11.60
N ASP A 211 10.96 -8.55 -12.63
CA ASP A 211 11.56 -9.00 -13.90
C ASP A 211 12.06 -7.83 -14.76
N GLY A 212 11.78 -6.59 -14.36
CA GLY A 212 12.16 -5.36 -15.09
C GLY A 212 11.32 -5.07 -16.32
N ILE A 213 10.28 -5.83 -16.60
CA ILE A 213 9.47 -5.75 -17.82
C ILE A 213 7.99 -5.51 -17.49
N SER A 214 7.49 -6.13 -16.43
CA SER A 214 6.08 -6.15 -16.07
C SER A 214 5.87 -5.89 -14.59
N GLU A 215 4.60 -5.77 -14.19
CA GLU A 215 4.16 -5.63 -12.79
C GLU A 215 4.29 -6.99 -12.08
N THR A 216 5.52 -7.36 -11.77
CA THR A 216 5.81 -8.59 -11.03
C THR A 216 6.28 -8.25 -9.61
N HIS A 217 5.65 -8.88 -8.63
CA HIS A 217 6.02 -8.78 -7.22
C HIS A 217 6.74 -10.06 -6.81
N LEU A 218 8.04 -10.12 -7.11
CA LEU A 218 8.87 -11.29 -6.85
C LEU A 218 9.50 -11.21 -5.45
N VAL A 219 9.77 -12.38 -4.88
CA VAL A 219 10.58 -12.47 -3.66
C VAL A 219 11.94 -11.79 -3.89
N PRO A 220 12.44 -10.94 -2.98
CA PRO A 220 13.74 -10.31 -3.10
C PRO A 220 14.84 -11.29 -3.51
N GLY A 221 15.56 -10.98 -4.60
CA GLY A 221 16.59 -11.82 -5.19
C GLY A 221 16.10 -12.88 -6.20
N GLU A 222 14.82 -12.88 -6.56
CA GLU A 222 14.30 -13.72 -7.66
C GLU A 222 14.10 -12.92 -8.96
N GLY A 223 14.27 -11.61 -8.92
CA GLY A 223 14.17 -10.72 -10.07
C GLY A 223 15.49 -10.12 -10.51
N MET A 224 15.41 -8.97 -11.14
CA MET A 224 16.53 -8.25 -11.74
C MET A 224 16.89 -6.95 -11.01
N MET A 225 16.14 -6.55 -10.00
CA MET A 225 16.37 -5.30 -9.30
C MET A 225 17.67 -5.37 -8.46
N PRO A 226 18.53 -4.37 -8.51
CA PRO A 226 19.68 -4.29 -7.63
C PRO A 226 19.28 -3.83 -6.22
N LEU A 227 18.40 -4.60 -5.55
CA LEU A 227 17.69 -4.20 -4.32
C LEU A 227 18.62 -3.72 -3.21
N GLY A 228 19.80 -4.33 -3.03
CA GLY A 228 20.76 -3.87 -2.05
C GLY A 228 21.27 -2.45 -2.32
N ARG A 229 21.44 -2.07 -3.59
CA ARG A 229 21.75 -0.69 -4.00
C ARG A 229 20.54 0.21 -3.78
N VAL A 230 19.35 -0.20 -4.25
CA VAL A 230 18.10 0.56 -4.13
C VAL A 230 17.83 0.94 -2.67
N LEU A 231 17.95 -0.02 -1.74
CA LEU A 231 17.72 0.24 -0.31
C LEU A 231 18.77 1.19 0.29
N ARG A 232 20.05 1.03 -0.07
CA ARG A 232 21.08 1.98 0.38
C ARG A 232 20.82 3.40 -0.12
N ASP A 233 20.44 3.54 -1.39
CA ASP A 233 20.20 4.85 -2.00
C ASP A 233 18.92 5.51 -1.44
N ILE A 234 17.88 4.74 -1.16
CA ILE A 234 16.65 5.19 -0.47
C ILE A 234 16.97 5.69 0.96
N ARG A 235 17.80 4.95 1.71
CA ARG A 235 18.22 5.37 3.05
C ARG A 235 19.11 6.62 3.00
N ALA A 236 20.05 6.68 2.06
CA ALA A 236 20.86 7.87 1.84
C ALA A 236 20.03 9.10 1.44
N ALA A 237 18.89 8.90 0.79
CA ALA A 237 17.91 9.92 0.48
C ALA A 237 17.03 10.34 1.69
N GLY A 238 17.26 9.75 2.87
CA GLY A 238 16.62 10.14 4.13
C GLY A 238 15.40 9.30 4.53
N TYR A 239 15.08 8.22 3.83
CA TYR A 239 13.99 7.32 4.23
C TYR A 239 14.51 6.04 4.88
N ASP A 240 14.21 5.86 6.15
CA ASP A 240 14.51 4.65 6.94
C ASP A 240 13.27 4.17 7.73
N GLY A 241 12.10 4.30 7.12
CA GLY A 241 10.80 4.00 7.71
C GLY A 241 10.35 2.55 7.53
N ALA A 242 9.07 2.38 7.23
CA ALA A 242 8.42 1.09 7.02
C ALA A 242 8.59 0.60 5.57
N ALA A 243 8.90 -0.67 5.39
CA ALA A 243 8.95 -1.35 4.10
C ALA A 243 8.17 -2.67 4.19
N THR A 244 7.12 -2.82 3.41
CA THR A 244 6.29 -4.03 3.39
C THR A 244 6.69 -4.94 2.24
N LEU A 245 6.75 -6.24 2.52
CA LEU A 245 6.92 -7.27 1.51
C LEU A 245 5.57 -7.62 0.90
N GLU A 246 5.32 -7.15 -0.30
CA GLU A 246 4.06 -7.32 -1.02
C GLU A 246 4.13 -8.48 -1.99
N LEU A 247 3.94 -9.69 -1.49
CA LEU A 247 3.91 -10.89 -2.30
C LEU A 247 2.47 -11.21 -2.71
N VAL A 248 2.19 -11.11 -3.98
CA VAL A 248 0.86 -11.36 -4.54
C VAL A 248 0.76 -12.72 -5.26
N THR A 249 -0.05 -12.82 -6.24
CA THR A 249 -0.57 -13.98 -6.97
C THR A 249 0.37 -15.19 -7.13
N HIS A 250 1.65 -15.00 -7.39
CA HIS A 250 2.60 -16.11 -7.64
C HIS A 250 2.85 -17.01 -6.41
N TYR A 251 2.54 -16.53 -5.21
CA TYR A 251 2.99 -17.13 -3.97
C TYR A 251 1.86 -17.57 -3.03
N ILE A 252 0.62 -17.32 -3.41
CA ILE A 252 -0.57 -17.57 -2.56
C ILE A 252 -0.83 -19.03 -2.22
N ASP A 253 -0.24 -19.99 -2.96
CA ASP A 253 -0.38 -21.42 -2.67
C ASP A 253 0.56 -21.92 -1.56
N ALA A 254 1.60 -21.13 -1.23
CA ALA A 254 2.54 -21.48 -0.16
C ALA A 254 3.02 -20.22 0.59
N PRO A 255 2.10 -19.39 1.14
CA PRO A 255 2.42 -18.08 1.65
C PRO A 255 3.48 -18.09 2.76
N SER A 256 3.40 -19.01 3.71
CA SER A 256 4.40 -19.13 4.79
C SER A 256 5.83 -19.34 4.28
N ARG A 257 5.99 -20.14 3.23
CA ARG A 257 7.32 -20.39 2.64
C ARG A 257 7.92 -19.11 2.07
N TYR A 258 7.12 -18.38 1.31
CA TYR A 258 7.60 -17.21 0.59
C TYR A 258 7.70 -15.98 1.49
N ALA A 259 6.81 -15.83 2.47
CA ALA A 259 6.93 -14.81 3.50
C ALA A 259 8.25 -14.95 4.30
N ARG A 260 8.60 -16.19 4.70
CA ARG A 260 9.88 -16.46 5.35
C ARG A 260 11.06 -16.04 4.47
N LEU A 261 11.08 -16.53 3.23
CA LEU A 261 12.18 -16.27 2.31
C LEU A 261 12.35 -14.76 2.02
N ALA A 262 11.22 -14.07 1.82
CA ALA A 262 11.24 -12.64 1.53
C ALA A 262 11.76 -11.81 2.73
N LEU A 263 11.29 -12.13 3.97
CA LEU A 263 11.76 -11.46 5.17
C LEU A 263 13.25 -11.73 5.46
N GLU A 264 13.70 -12.97 5.29
CA GLU A 264 15.11 -13.34 5.44
C GLU A 264 15.99 -12.53 4.48
N ARG A 265 15.67 -12.56 3.18
CA ARG A 265 16.43 -11.83 2.14
C ARG A 265 16.37 -10.31 2.30
N ALA A 266 15.22 -9.75 2.65
CA ALA A 266 15.10 -8.32 2.90
C ALA A 266 16.02 -7.85 4.05
N LYS A 267 16.12 -8.64 5.13
CA LYS A 267 17.04 -8.36 6.24
C LYS A 267 18.51 -8.48 5.83
N GLU A 268 18.86 -9.48 5.00
CA GLU A 268 20.21 -9.64 4.46
C GLU A 268 20.64 -8.45 3.61
N LEU A 269 19.74 -7.84 2.85
CA LEU A 269 20.02 -6.65 2.02
C LEU A 269 20.39 -5.40 2.85
N MET A 270 20.14 -5.42 4.16
CA MET A 270 20.45 -4.31 5.08
C MET A 270 21.81 -4.43 5.76
N VAL A 271 22.47 -5.55 5.61
CA VAL A 271 23.82 -5.80 6.18
C VAL A 271 24.89 -5.34 5.19
#